data_965b3cf76b485694fc421793aa5ddece
#
_entry.id   965b3cf76b485694fc421793aa5ddece
#
_cell.length_a   1.000
_cell.length_b   1.000
_cell.length_c   1.000
_cell.angle_alpha   90.00
_cell.angle_beta   90.00
_cell.angle_gamma   90.00
#
_symmetry.space_group_name_H-M   'P 1'
#
loop_
_entity.id
_entity.type
_entity.pdbx_description
1 polymer ?
#
loop_
_entity_poly.entity_id
_entity_poly.type
_entity_poly.pdbx_seq_one_letter_code
_entity_poly.pdbx_strand_id
1 'polypeptide(L)'
;RLGLVGSEMCIRDRDKDNNFLAFRTETMANVGAYLSNFSTVTPTILHGTLMAGNYAVPNVYVNVKTVFTNTAPVDAYRGAGRPEATYSLERVIDKAATELGVDPIKLRRQNFIKPDQFPYVTAAGLNYDVGDYDAIMDRLEHHADLKGFAQRRKKSEAAGKLRGLGINSYIE
;
A
#
# COMPACT_ATOMS: atom_id res chain seq x y z
N ARG A 1 16.63 5.08 5.66
CA ARG A 1 16.12 3.71 5.43
C ARG A 1 15.28 3.35 6.64
N LEU A 2 13.99 3.33 6.49
CA LEU A 2 13.03 2.90 7.51
C LEU A 2 13.28 1.41 7.77
N GLY A 3 13.40 1.00 9.02
CA GLY A 3 13.88 -0.27 9.54
C GLY A 3 13.44 -1.62 8.96
N LEU A 4 12.86 -1.64 7.77
CA LEU A 4 12.54 -2.88 7.05
C LEU A 4 13.80 -3.43 6.37
N VAL A 5 14.22 -4.62 6.75
CA VAL A 5 15.34 -5.33 6.10
C VAL A 5 14.85 -6.05 4.85
N GLY A 6 13.59 -6.47 4.83
CA GLY A 6 12.94 -7.06 3.68
C GLY A 6 11.46 -7.31 3.97
N SER A 7 10.63 -7.16 2.98
CA SER A 7 9.22 -7.49 3.03
C SER A 7 8.82 -8.18 1.73
N GLU A 8 8.22 -9.34 1.85
CA GLU A 8 7.60 -10.04 0.74
C GLU A 8 6.09 -9.96 0.90
N MET A 9 5.43 -9.42 -0.10
CA MET A 9 3.99 -9.37 -0.17
C MET A 9 3.50 -10.04 -1.44
N CYS A 10 2.46 -10.83 -1.31
CA CYS A 10 1.82 -11.48 -2.43
C CYS A 10 0.32 -11.19 -2.39
N ILE A 11 -0.24 -10.73 -3.51
CA ILE A 11 -1.64 -10.99 -3.81
C ILE A 11 -1.69 -12.44 -4.25
N ARG A 12 -1.95 -13.35 -3.31
CA ARG A 12 -1.95 -14.76 -3.64
C ARG A 12 -3.23 -15.18 -4.32
N ASP A 13 -4.32 -14.58 -3.90
CA ASP A 13 -5.62 -15.04 -4.33
C ASP A 13 -6.46 -13.88 -4.83
N ARG A 14 -6.86 -13.97 -6.07
CA ARG A 14 -7.91 -13.20 -6.72
C ARG A 14 -8.87 -14.16 -7.38
N ASP A 15 -10.10 -13.76 -7.54
CA ASP A 15 -11.04 -14.50 -8.38
C ASP A 15 -10.80 -14.26 -9.88
N LYS A 16 -11.59 -14.92 -10.73
CA LYS A 16 -11.51 -14.77 -12.19
C LYS A 16 -11.79 -13.34 -12.67
N ASP A 17 -12.48 -12.56 -11.87
CA ASP A 17 -12.89 -11.17 -12.16
C ASP A 17 -11.91 -10.14 -11.57
N ASN A 18 -10.78 -10.56 -10.99
CA ASN A 18 -9.74 -9.77 -10.36
C ASN A 18 -10.14 -9.11 -9.02
N ASN A 19 -11.14 -9.62 -8.31
CA ASN A 19 -11.39 -9.19 -6.94
C ASN A 19 -10.34 -9.83 -6.01
N PHE A 20 -9.80 -9.04 -5.09
CA PHE A 20 -8.80 -9.50 -4.13
C PHE A 20 -9.43 -10.42 -3.09
N LEU A 21 -8.88 -11.60 -2.89
CA LEU A 21 -9.36 -12.59 -1.93
C LEU A 21 -8.45 -12.70 -0.70
N ALA A 22 -7.14 -12.52 -0.88
CA ALA A 22 -6.20 -12.59 0.23
C ALA A 22 -4.91 -11.82 -0.04
N PHE A 23 -4.40 -11.16 1.01
CA PHE A 23 -3.04 -10.63 1.06
C PHE A 23 -2.20 -11.41 2.07
N ARG A 24 -0.96 -11.70 1.71
CA ARG A 24 0.01 -12.32 2.59
C ARG A 24 1.29 -11.49 2.62
N THR A 25 1.77 -11.18 3.82
CA THR A 25 3.01 -10.44 4.03
C THR A 25 3.91 -11.16 5.01
N GLU A 26 5.16 -11.33 4.63
CA GLU A 26 6.26 -11.77 5.49
C GLU A 26 7.26 -10.62 5.56
N THR A 27 7.54 -10.12 6.75
CA THR A 27 8.41 -8.96 6.95
C THR A 27 9.52 -9.29 7.94
N MET A 28 10.74 -8.91 7.60
CA MET A 28 11.85 -8.86 8.54
C MET A 28 12.16 -7.40 8.86
N ALA A 29 12.00 -7.02 10.13
CA ALA A 29 12.13 -5.65 10.58
C ALA A 29 13.38 -5.48 11.46
N ASN A 30 14.25 -4.57 11.06
CA ASN A 30 15.40 -4.13 11.86
C ASN A 30 14.92 -3.21 12.97
N VAL A 31 15.22 -3.53 14.22
CA VAL A 31 14.90 -2.68 15.39
C VAL A 31 16.13 -1.98 15.98
N GLY A 32 17.29 -2.17 15.37
CA GLY A 32 18.57 -1.58 15.81
C GLY A 32 19.27 -2.40 16.89
N ALA A 33 20.26 -1.81 17.55
CA ALA A 33 21.08 -2.50 18.56
C ALA A 33 20.38 -2.63 19.92
N TYR A 34 19.41 -1.79 20.20
CA TYR A 34 18.57 -1.80 21.41
C TYR A 34 17.20 -1.19 21.09
N LEU A 35 16.21 -1.48 21.92
CA LEU A 35 14.85 -1.00 21.71
C LEU A 35 14.69 0.45 22.17
N SER A 36 14.10 1.28 21.31
CA SER A 36 13.50 2.56 21.69
C SER A 36 12.00 2.37 22.01
N ASN A 37 11.33 3.45 22.41
CA ASN A 37 9.94 3.37 22.87
C ASN A 37 8.95 2.78 21.83
N PHE A 38 9.15 3.08 20.55
CA PHE A 38 8.25 2.64 19.47
C PHE A 38 8.89 1.68 18.46
N SER A 39 10.14 1.25 18.70
CA SER A 39 10.86 0.40 17.75
C SER A 39 10.19 -0.94 17.46
N THR A 40 9.44 -1.47 18.40
CA THR A 40 8.69 -2.72 18.21
C THR A 40 7.31 -2.50 17.63
N VAL A 41 6.63 -1.40 17.98
CA VAL A 41 5.24 -1.14 17.60
C VAL A 41 5.11 -0.72 16.14
N THR A 42 6.03 0.13 15.68
CA THR A 42 6.04 0.69 14.32
C THR A 42 6.05 -0.41 13.25
N PRO A 43 7.02 -1.36 13.23
CA PRO A 43 7.08 -2.35 12.17
C PRO A 43 6.12 -3.53 12.36
N THR A 44 5.47 -3.67 13.50
CA THR A 44 4.58 -4.79 13.82
C THR A 44 3.11 -4.38 13.76
N ILE A 45 2.59 -3.77 14.83
CA ILE A 45 1.17 -3.44 14.95
C ILE A 45 0.77 -2.39 13.92
N LEU A 46 1.49 -1.26 13.86
CA LEU A 46 1.13 -0.16 12.96
C LEU A 46 1.33 -0.51 11.48
N HIS A 47 2.30 -1.36 11.17
CA HIS A 47 2.47 -1.92 9.85
C HIS A 47 1.40 -2.98 9.53
N GLY A 48 1.22 -3.94 10.43
CA GLY A 48 0.39 -5.11 10.18
C GLY A 48 -1.09 -4.82 10.05
N THR A 49 -1.63 -3.94 10.90
CA THR A 49 -3.06 -3.60 10.90
C THR A 49 -3.50 -2.83 9.65
N LEU A 50 -2.57 -2.16 8.96
CA LEU A 50 -2.87 -1.40 7.75
C LEU A 50 -2.58 -2.13 6.43
N MET A 51 -2.26 -3.43 6.50
CA MET A 51 -1.96 -4.22 5.30
C MET A 51 -3.18 -4.50 4.41
N ALA A 52 -4.40 -4.21 4.85
CA ALA A 52 -5.58 -4.21 3.98
C ALA A 52 -5.73 -2.88 3.22
N GLY A 53 -5.14 -1.79 3.71
CA GLY A 53 -5.32 -0.46 3.14
C GLY A 53 -6.79 -0.08 3.06
N ASN A 54 -7.17 0.52 1.96
CA ASN A 54 -8.55 0.90 1.64
C ASN A 54 -9.26 -0.10 0.69
N TYR A 55 -8.79 -1.35 0.68
CA TYR A 55 -9.32 -2.40 -0.18
C TYR A 55 -10.23 -3.38 0.58
N ALA A 56 -11.31 -3.79 -0.08
CA ALA A 56 -12.23 -4.82 0.41
C ALA A 56 -11.59 -6.20 0.20
N VAL A 57 -10.67 -6.58 1.07
CA VAL A 57 -10.01 -7.89 1.04
C VAL A 57 -10.43 -8.70 2.26
N PRO A 58 -11.01 -9.91 2.06
CA PRO A 58 -11.58 -10.68 3.18
C PRO A 58 -10.53 -11.38 4.04
N ASN A 59 -9.31 -11.58 3.55
CA ASN A 59 -8.28 -12.32 4.27
C ASN A 59 -6.93 -11.58 4.22
N VAL A 60 -6.32 -11.37 5.39
CA VAL A 60 -4.99 -10.78 5.50
C VAL A 60 -4.15 -11.63 6.46
N TYR A 61 -2.99 -12.04 5.99
CA TYR A 61 -1.97 -12.68 6.81
C TYR A 61 -0.74 -11.79 6.88
N VAL A 62 -0.31 -11.45 8.09
CA VAL A 62 0.91 -10.67 8.34
C VAL A 62 1.77 -11.39 9.35
N ASN A 63 3.02 -11.64 8.97
CA ASN A 63 4.04 -12.16 9.88
C ASN A 63 5.24 -11.21 9.88
N VAL A 64 5.56 -10.66 11.05
CA VAL A 64 6.71 -9.76 11.20
C VAL A 64 7.71 -10.37 12.18
N LYS A 65 8.94 -10.57 11.70
CA LYS A 65 10.07 -10.96 12.53
C LYS A 65 10.93 -9.73 12.80
N THR A 66 11.03 -9.33 14.05
CA THR A 66 11.94 -8.26 14.46
C THR A 66 13.31 -8.83 14.76
N VAL A 67 14.36 -8.12 14.32
CA VAL A 67 15.75 -8.54 14.52
C VAL A 67 16.60 -7.39 15.08
N PHE A 68 17.46 -7.69 16.02
CA PHE A 68 18.50 -6.77 16.46
C PHE A 68 19.63 -6.70 15.44
N THR A 69 20.20 -5.52 15.31
CA THR A 69 21.35 -5.28 14.41
C THR A 69 22.31 -4.28 15.03
N ASN A 70 23.47 -4.07 14.41
CA ASN A 70 24.48 -3.09 14.86
C ASN A 70 24.19 -1.65 14.41
N THR A 71 22.93 -1.33 14.08
CA THR A 71 22.55 0.02 13.68
C THR A 71 21.95 0.82 14.83
N ALA A 72 21.80 2.13 14.64
CA ALA A 72 21.00 2.92 15.56
C ALA A 72 19.59 2.33 15.70
N PRO A 73 18.94 2.46 16.88
CA PRO A 73 17.58 2.01 17.07
C PRO A 73 16.64 2.74 16.11
N VAL A 74 15.67 1.99 15.60
CA VAL A 74 14.60 2.53 14.77
C VAL A 74 13.49 3.03 15.68
N ASP A 75 12.92 4.18 15.35
CA ASP A 75 11.78 4.73 16.07
C ASP A 75 10.75 5.31 15.12
N ALA A 76 9.64 5.78 15.68
CA ALA A 76 8.55 6.32 14.91
C ALA A 76 8.95 7.60 14.16
N TYR A 77 8.71 7.62 12.86
CA TYR A 77 8.68 8.80 12.04
C TYR A 77 7.24 9.06 11.59
N ARG A 78 6.91 10.23 11.08
CA ARG A 78 5.54 10.53 10.62
C ARG A 78 4.98 9.41 9.75
N GLY A 79 3.80 8.88 10.12
CA GLY A 79 3.17 7.72 9.49
C GLY A 79 3.43 6.38 10.19
N ALA A 80 4.58 6.22 10.89
CA ALA A 80 4.87 5.15 11.85
C ALA A 80 4.35 3.75 11.43
N GLY A 81 4.94 3.12 10.41
CA GLY A 81 4.54 1.80 9.90
C GLY A 81 3.53 1.86 8.74
N ARG A 82 2.75 2.93 8.63
CA ARG A 82 1.80 3.13 7.53
C ARG A 82 2.47 3.32 6.17
N PRO A 83 3.55 4.11 6.04
CA PRO A 83 4.27 4.23 4.77
C PRO A 83 4.81 2.89 4.27
N GLU A 84 5.31 2.05 5.16
CA GLU A 84 5.84 0.72 4.84
C GLU A 84 4.71 -0.22 4.38
N ALA A 85 3.57 -0.20 5.08
CA ALA A 85 2.39 -0.97 4.68
C ALA A 85 1.88 -0.51 3.31
N THR A 86 1.70 0.80 3.12
CA THR A 86 1.25 1.40 1.86
C THR A 86 2.20 1.07 0.72
N TYR A 87 3.53 1.23 0.92
CA TYR A 87 4.51 0.91 -0.11
C TYR A 87 4.41 -0.56 -0.55
N SER A 88 4.37 -1.48 0.40
CA SER A 88 4.31 -2.92 0.11
C SER A 88 3.01 -3.27 -0.63
N LEU A 89 1.88 -2.79 -0.14
CA LEU A 89 0.56 -3.03 -0.72
C LEU A 89 0.44 -2.47 -2.13
N GLU A 90 0.74 -1.19 -2.30
CA GLU A 90 0.56 -0.51 -3.58
C GLU A 90 1.53 -1.01 -4.67
N ARG A 91 2.74 -1.42 -4.28
CA ARG A 91 3.70 -2.05 -5.21
C ARG A 91 3.22 -3.41 -5.71
N VAL A 92 2.61 -4.21 -4.86
CA VAL A 92 2.09 -5.51 -5.29
C VAL A 92 0.86 -5.36 -6.18
N ILE A 93 0.03 -4.33 -5.94
CA ILE A 93 -1.11 -4.01 -6.81
C ILE A 93 -0.62 -3.54 -8.19
N ASP A 94 0.38 -2.67 -8.26
CA ASP A 94 0.98 -2.24 -9.52
C ASP A 94 1.59 -3.41 -10.30
N LYS A 95 2.28 -4.30 -9.60
CA LYS A 95 2.84 -5.53 -10.21
C LYS A 95 1.73 -6.42 -10.74
N ALA A 96 0.68 -6.66 -9.97
CA ALA A 96 -0.47 -7.44 -10.38
C ALA A 96 -1.15 -6.82 -11.62
N ALA A 97 -1.38 -5.52 -11.63
CA ALA A 97 -1.96 -4.83 -12.79
C ALA A 97 -1.12 -5.03 -14.06
N THR A 98 0.21 -4.93 -13.93
CA THR A 98 1.15 -5.15 -15.03
C THR A 98 1.11 -6.58 -15.55
N GLU A 99 1.14 -7.57 -14.66
CA GLU A 99 1.12 -9.01 -15.02
C GLU A 99 -0.23 -9.44 -15.64
N LEU A 100 -1.32 -8.79 -15.22
CA LEU A 100 -2.67 -9.03 -15.75
C LEU A 100 -2.96 -8.25 -17.04
N GLY A 101 -2.12 -7.27 -17.38
CA GLY A 101 -2.37 -6.38 -18.51
C GLY A 101 -3.59 -5.46 -18.31
N VAL A 102 -3.93 -5.13 -17.04
CA VAL A 102 -5.04 -4.25 -16.70
C VAL A 102 -4.56 -2.89 -16.24
N ASP A 103 -5.41 -1.89 -16.37
CA ASP A 103 -5.13 -0.55 -15.86
C ASP A 103 -5.03 -0.56 -14.33
N PRO A 104 -3.94 -0.02 -13.73
CA PRO A 104 -3.74 -0.07 -12.28
C PRO A 104 -4.76 0.74 -11.49
N ILE A 105 -5.33 1.81 -12.07
CA ILE A 105 -6.38 2.59 -11.44
C ILE A 105 -7.68 1.78 -11.44
N LYS A 106 -8.00 1.16 -12.57
CA LYS A 106 -9.19 0.31 -12.69
C LYS A 106 -9.14 -0.86 -11.70
N LEU A 107 -7.97 -1.50 -11.55
CA LEU A 107 -7.80 -2.59 -10.58
C LEU A 107 -8.02 -2.11 -9.13
N ARG A 108 -7.52 -0.92 -8.77
CA ARG A 108 -7.74 -0.31 -7.47
C ARG A 108 -9.22 -0.01 -7.23
N ARG A 109 -9.84 0.71 -8.14
CA ARG A 109 -11.27 1.08 -8.05
C ARG A 109 -12.16 -0.13 -7.88
N GLN A 110 -11.90 -1.20 -8.60
CA GLN A 110 -12.66 -2.43 -8.49
C GLN A 110 -12.64 -3.01 -7.08
N ASN A 111 -11.52 -2.87 -6.38
CA ASN A 111 -11.27 -3.48 -5.08
C ASN A 111 -11.39 -2.51 -3.90
N PHE A 112 -11.72 -1.24 -4.11
CA PHE A 112 -11.97 -0.31 -3.02
C PHE A 112 -13.19 -0.72 -2.18
N ILE A 113 -13.10 -0.49 -0.87
CA ILE A 113 -14.27 -0.51 0.01
C ILE A 113 -15.25 0.55 -0.49
N LYS A 114 -16.49 0.16 -0.74
CA LYS A 114 -17.51 1.04 -1.32
C LYS A 114 -18.25 1.83 -0.23
N PRO A 115 -18.80 3.02 -0.56
CA PRO A 115 -19.48 3.87 0.41
C PRO A 115 -20.62 3.19 1.19
N ASP A 116 -21.31 2.24 0.58
CA ASP A 116 -22.40 1.48 1.17
C ASP A 116 -21.95 0.35 2.10
N GLN A 117 -20.64 0.06 2.15
CA GLN A 117 -20.06 -0.94 3.03
C GLN A 117 -19.62 -0.37 4.40
N PHE A 118 -19.64 0.95 4.57
CA PHE A 118 -19.27 1.57 5.85
C PHE A 118 -20.40 1.54 6.89
N PRO A 119 -20.07 1.41 8.20
CA PRO A 119 -18.75 1.21 8.75
C PRO A 119 -18.16 -0.17 8.37
N TYR A 120 -16.87 -0.19 8.01
CA TYR A 120 -16.20 -1.38 7.50
C TYR A 120 -15.14 -1.89 8.46
N VAL A 121 -15.23 -3.15 8.88
CA VAL A 121 -14.20 -3.81 9.69
C VAL A 121 -13.24 -4.54 8.75
N THR A 122 -11.98 -4.11 8.73
CA THR A 122 -10.96 -4.76 7.90
C THR A 122 -10.61 -6.15 8.41
N ALA A 123 -10.08 -7.01 7.54
CA ALA A 123 -9.57 -8.32 7.95
C ALA A 123 -8.42 -8.26 8.98
N ALA A 124 -7.77 -7.10 9.12
CA ALA A 124 -6.75 -6.82 10.13
C ALA A 124 -7.32 -6.22 11.44
N GLY A 125 -8.65 -6.09 11.57
CA GLY A 125 -9.34 -5.70 12.79
C GLY A 125 -9.51 -4.18 13.00
N LEU A 126 -9.19 -3.34 12.00
CA LEU A 126 -9.48 -1.91 12.07
C LEU A 126 -10.93 -1.62 11.64
N ASN A 127 -11.57 -0.69 12.34
CA ASN A 127 -12.89 -0.20 11.99
C ASN A 127 -12.80 1.17 11.30
N TYR A 128 -13.20 1.22 10.04
CA TYR A 128 -13.30 2.44 9.26
C TYR A 128 -14.74 2.95 9.32
N ASP A 129 -14.91 4.21 9.69
CA ASP A 129 -16.22 4.82 9.96
C ASP A 129 -16.96 5.23 8.69
N VAL A 130 -16.28 5.92 7.77
CA VAL A 130 -16.84 6.45 6.53
C VAL A 130 -15.76 6.64 5.47
N GLY A 131 -16.14 6.56 4.20
CA GLY A 131 -15.22 6.82 3.10
C GLY A 131 -15.89 6.75 1.73
N ASP A 132 -15.28 7.46 0.76
CA ASP A 132 -15.59 7.36 -0.66
C ASP A 132 -14.30 7.44 -1.46
N TYR A 133 -13.66 6.31 -1.62
CA TYR A 133 -12.35 6.22 -2.29
C TYR A 133 -12.45 6.42 -3.80
N ASP A 134 -13.59 6.11 -4.41
CA ASP A 134 -13.83 6.36 -5.83
C ASP A 134 -13.91 7.87 -6.09
N ALA A 135 -14.63 8.63 -5.26
CA ALA A 135 -14.73 10.09 -5.41
C ALA A 135 -13.36 10.79 -5.18
N ILE A 136 -12.54 10.27 -4.25
CA ILE A 136 -11.17 10.79 -4.05
C ILE A 136 -10.33 10.53 -5.29
N MET A 137 -10.41 9.33 -5.87
CA MET A 137 -9.68 8.97 -7.08
C MET A 137 -10.12 9.82 -8.27
N ASP A 138 -11.42 10.11 -8.43
CA ASP A 138 -11.93 11.01 -9.48
C ASP A 138 -11.31 12.40 -9.39
N ARG A 139 -11.25 12.96 -8.19
CA ARG A 139 -10.61 14.26 -7.95
C ARG A 139 -9.11 14.21 -8.28
N LEU A 140 -8.42 13.15 -7.86
CA LEU A 140 -7.00 12.95 -8.15
C LEU A 140 -6.75 12.89 -9.66
N GLU A 141 -7.52 12.10 -10.39
CA GLU A 141 -7.39 11.97 -11.85
C GLU A 141 -7.61 13.31 -12.55
N HIS A 142 -8.59 14.09 -12.09
CA HIS A 142 -8.87 15.41 -12.63
C HIS A 142 -7.73 16.41 -12.35
N HIS A 143 -7.31 16.54 -11.08
CA HIS A 143 -6.29 17.52 -10.68
C HIS A 143 -4.90 17.19 -11.23
N ALA A 144 -4.55 15.91 -11.35
CA ALA A 144 -3.29 15.48 -11.95
C ALA A 144 -3.31 15.46 -13.49
N ASP A 145 -4.47 15.71 -14.11
CA ASP A 145 -4.68 15.56 -15.55
C ASP A 145 -4.08 14.25 -16.08
N LEU A 146 -4.54 13.13 -15.52
CA LEU A 146 -4.01 11.82 -15.91
C LEU A 146 -4.25 11.52 -17.40
N LYS A 147 -5.34 12.01 -17.96
CA LYS A 147 -5.65 11.86 -19.40
C LYS A 147 -4.58 12.50 -20.28
N GLY A 148 -4.01 13.64 -19.86
CA GLY A 148 -2.93 14.33 -20.57
C GLY A 148 -1.53 13.76 -20.30
N PHE A 149 -1.38 12.79 -19.39
CA PHE A 149 -0.07 12.28 -18.98
C PHE A 149 0.74 11.70 -20.15
N ALA A 150 0.12 10.90 -21.01
CA ALA A 150 0.79 10.29 -22.16
C ALA A 150 1.41 11.35 -23.11
N GLN A 151 0.70 12.47 -23.33
CA GLN A 151 1.21 13.58 -24.13
C GLN A 151 2.38 14.29 -23.43
N ARG A 152 2.26 14.55 -22.12
CA ARG A 152 3.34 15.15 -21.32
C ARG A 152 4.59 14.27 -21.31
N ARG A 153 4.42 12.95 -21.25
CA ARG A 153 5.52 11.99 -21.31
C ARG A 153 6.25 12.06 -22.66
N LYS A 154 5.52 11.99 -23.77
CA LYS A 154 6.11 12.12 -25.13
C LYS A 154 6.87 13.42 -25.30
N LYS A 155 6.31 14.56 -24.82
CA LYS A 155 6.99 15.86 -24.85
C LYS A 155 8.30 15.85 -24.05
N SER A 156 8.32 15.19 -22.90
CA SER A 156 9.53 15.06 -22.08
C SER A 156 10.59 14.21 -22.78
N GLU A 157 10.18 13.08 -23.35
CA GLU A 157 11.07 12.18 -24.10
C GLU A 157 11.71 12.89 -25.30
N ALA A 158 10.92 13.66 -26.05
CA ALA A 158 11.43 14.48 -27.16
C ALA A 158 12.45 15.54 -26.71
N ALA A 159 12.40 15.96 -25.44
CA ALA A 159 13.36 16.87 -24.81
C ALA A 159 14.51 16.16 -24.08
N GLY A 160 14.72 14.86 -24.31
CA GLY A 160 15.74 14.04 -23.66
C GLY A 160 15.52 13.79 -22.15
N LYS A 161 14.28 13.90 -21.68
CA LYS A 161 13.92 13.72 -20.26
C LYS A 161 12.96 12.54 -20.09
N LEU A 162 13.10 11.81 -18.97
CA LEU A 162 12.16 10.78 -18.58
C LEU A 162 11.07 11.37 -17.67
N ARG A 163 9.85 10.92 -17.86
CA ARG A 163 8.71 11.27 -16.99
C ARG A 163 8.01 10.01 -16.54
N GLY A 164 7.94 9.81 -15.23
CA GLY A 164 7.23 8.71 -14.59
C GLY A 164 5.90 9.16 -13.98
N LEU A 165 5.02 8.22 -13.74
CA LEU A 165 3.78 8.36 -12.99
C LEU A 165 3.78 7.29 -11.90
N GLY A 166 3.50 7.70 -10.67
CA GLY A 166 3.22 6.82 -9.56
C GLY A 166 1.89 7.22 -8.94
N ILE A 167 1.10 6.23 -8.58
CA ILE A 167 -0.18 6.42 -7.89
C ILE A 167 -0.18 5.51 -6.69
N ASN A 168 -0.58 6.03 -5.55
CA ASN A 168 -0.87 5.21 -4.40
C ASN A 168 -2.18 5.68 -3.74
N SER A 169 -2.84 4.76 -3.05
CA SER A 169 -4.02 5.03 -2.26
C SER A 169 -3.76 4.54 -0.84
N TYR A 170 -3.95 5.42 0.15
CA TYR A 170 -3.65 5.08 1.54
C TYR A 170 -4.73 5.64 2.48
N ILE A 171 -4.74 5.09 3.67
CA ILE A 171 -5.57 5.55 4.79
C ILE A 171 -4.67 5.82 5.99
N GLU A 172 -5.04 6.82 6.79
CA GLU A 172 -4.32 7.22 8.01
C GLU A 172 -5.25 7.33 9.22
#